data_65edfc74164040a9f00de8861cc8441a
#
_entry.id   65edfc74164040a9f00de8861cc8441a
#
_cell.length_a   1.000
_cell.length_b   1.000
_cell.length_c   1.000
_cell.angle_alpha   90.00
_cell.angle_beta   90.00
_cell.angle_gamma   90.00
#
_symmetry.space_group_name_H-M   'P 1'
#
loop_
_entity.id
_entity.type
_entity.pdbx_description
1 polymer ?
#
loop_
_entity_poly.entity_id
_entity_poly.type
_entity_poly.pdbx_seq_one_letter_code
_entity_poly.pdbx_strand_id
1 'polypeptide(L)' 'PIELLKWKEILELLEATTDSYEHAVKVIEEVVRKHA' A
#
# COMPACT_ATOMS: atom_id res chain seq x y z
N PRO A 1 3.10 -3.95 26.55
CA PRO A 1 3.07 -2.51 26.78
C PRO A 1 2.47 -1.76 25.59
N ILE A 2 1.95 -0.59 25.90
CA ILE A 2 1.24 0.26 24.93
C ILE A 2 2.16 0.66 23.76
N GLU A 3 3.42 0.88 24.02
CA GLU A 3 4.37 1.29 22.97
C GLU A 3 4.53 0.23 21.88
N LEU A 4 4.60 -1.03 22.25
CA LEU A 4 4.70 -2.10 21.27
C LEU A 4 3.46 -2.20 20.40
N LEU A 5 2.29 -1.99 21.00
CA LEU A 5 1.04 -1.99 20.25
C LEU A 5 0.98 -0.81 19.28
N LYS A 6 1.46 0.36 19.70
CA LYS A 6 1.53 1.52 18.83
C LYS A 6 2.43 1.27 17.63
N TRP A 7 3.60 0.70 17.86
CA TRP A 7 4.53 0.37 16.80
C TRP A 7 3.91 -0.60 15.79
N LYS A 8 3.25 -1.60 16.32
CA LYS A 8 2.59 -2.58 15.47
C LYS A 8 1.52 -1.93 14.59
N GLU A 9 0.71 -1.04 15.17
CA GLU A 9 -0.31 -0.34 14.41
C GLU A 9 0.28 0.57 13.34
N ILE A 10 1.36 1.26 13.66
CA ILE A 10 2.05 2.11 12.70
C ILE A 10 2.59 1.29 11.53
N LEU A 11 3.21 0.16 11.82
CA LEU A 11 3.73 -0.71 10.78
C LEU A 11 2.61 -1.29 9.90
N GLU A 12 1.49 -1.62 10.50
CA GLU A 12 0.33 -2.10 9.74
C GLU A 12 -0.22 -1.03 8.82
N LEU A 13 -0.27 0.21 9.28
CA LEU A 13 -0.72 1.33 8.45
C LEU A 13 0.24 1.58 7.29
N LEU A 14 1.53 1.54 7.54
CA LEU A 14 2.54 1.70 6.49
C LEU A 14 2.41 0.60 5.44
N GLU A 15 2.25 -0.63 5.89
CA GLU A 15 2.10 -1.75 4.99
C GLU A 15 0.84 -1.62 4.13
N ALA A 16 -0.28 -1.26 4.76
CA ALA A 16 -1.54 -1.06 4.03
C ALA A 16 -1.42 0.06 3.01
N THR A 17 -0.74 1.15 3.35
CA THR A 17 -0.53 2.27 2.44
C THR A 17 0.33 1.84 1.25
N THR A 18 1.39 1.08 1.51
CA THR A 18 2.27 0.57 0.45
C THR A 18 1.51 -0.37 -0.48
N ASP A 19 0.70 -1.25 0.08
CA ASP A 19 -0.12 -2.18 -0.72
C ASP A 19 -1.10 -1.42 -1.62
N SER A 20 -1.75 -0.39 -1.09
CA SER A 20 -2.67 0.43 -1.87
C SER A 20 -1.94 1.13 -3.01
N TYR A 21 -0.75 1.63 -2.75
CA TYR A 21 0.06 2.28 -3.76
C TYR A 21 0.44 1.30 -4.87
N GLU A 22 0.89 0.12 -4.51
CA GLU A 22 1.25 -0.90 -5.48
C GLU A 22 0.06 -1.31 -6.35
N HIS A 23 -1.10 -1.42 -5.74
CA HIS A 23 -2.33 -1.74 -6.47
C HIS A 23 -2.67 -0.65 -7.47
N ALA A 24 -2.57 0.60 -7.05
CA ALA A 24 -2.83 1.74 -7.94
C ALA A 24 -1.87 1.75 -9.13
N VAL A 25 -0.59 1.50 -8.88
CA VAL A 25 0.41 1.45 -9.95
C VAL A 25 0.08 0.35 -10.95
N LYS A 26 -0.30 -0.82 -10.47
CA LYS A 26 -0.68 -1.93 -11.35
C LYS A 26 -1.87 -1.59 -12.23
N VAL A 27 -2.87 -0.95 -11.65
CA VAL A 27 -4.06 -0.55 -12.42
C VAL A 27 -3.68 0.45 -13.51
N ILE A 28 -2.85 1.43 -13.16
CA ILE A 28 -2.39 2.43 -14.13
C ILE A 28 -1.61 1.75 -15.26
N GLU A 29 -0.72 0.84 -14.94
CA GLU A 29 0.05 0.12 -15.95
C GLU A 29 -0.84 -0.68 -16.89
N GLU A 30 -1.87 -1.32 -16.37
CA GLU A 30 -2.81 -2.06 -17.20
C GLU A 30 -3.56 -1.15 -18.16
N VAL A 31 -4.00 0.01 -17.67
CA VAL A 31 -4.70 0.98 -18.51
C VAL A 31 -3.78 1.48 -19.63
N VAL A 32 -2.54 1.82 -19.29
CA VAL A 32 -1.57 2.28 -20.28
C VAL A 32 -1.31 1.21 -21.33
N ARG A 33 -1.14 -0.03 -20.93
CA ARG A 33 -0.90 -1.13 -21.87
C ARG A 33 -2.08 -1.34 -22.81
N LYS A 34 -3.29 -1.22 -22.30
CA LYS A 34 -4.48 -1.41 -23.14
C LYS A 34 -4.67 -0.28 -24.13
N HIS A 35 -4.22 0.92 -23.78
CA HIS A 35 -4.37 2.08 -24.66
C HIS A 35 -3.16 2.33 -25.56
N ALA A 36 -2.07 1.64 -25.29
CA ALA A 36 -0.83 1.82 -26.08
C ALA A 36 -0.85 1.08 -27.41
#